data_7c067012eb38dd3a153a73629429b621
#
_entry.id   7c067012eb38dd3a153a73629429b621
#
_cell.length_a   1.000
_cell.length_b   1.000
_cell.length_c   1.000
_cell.angle_alpha   90.00
_cell.angle_beta   90.00
_cell.angle_gamma   90.00
#
_symmetry.space_group_name_H-M   'P 1'
#
loop_
_entity.id
_entity.type
_entity.pdbx_description
1 polymer ?
#
loop_
_entity_poly.entity_id
_entity_poly.type
_entity_poly.pdbx_seq_one_letter_code
_entity_poly.pdbx_strand_id
1 'polypeptide(L)'
;EIRLSLVGSEMCIRDRLHGVQLWYAFPDADRFGEPSLDTHRPEPVTGEGFSARVFIGSLLGTTSPVATRIPLTGVELHLDPGASLEIEVPAEHEHGVPSVTGTLSVDGVEVPRHAIGFTGTGRTRVRVSAGAEPVLAVLIGGQPLNEQIVMWWNFVGRSHQEIETWRRAYMEEMGFTEPGGDSPLPEDRRSDVGDLATGGFEIDELLGTAYDDGRPFPQFGTFPPGQPDPLPAPELPNVTLRARG
;
A
#
# COMPACT_ATOMS: atom_id res chain seq x y z
N GLU A 1 -2.08 7.37 6.15
CA GLU A 1 -0.73 7.32 5.62
C GLU A 1 -0.48 5.98 4.94
N ILE A 2 0.05 6.03 3.72
CA ILE A 2 0.29 4.82 2.92
C ILE A 2 1.76 4.49 3.03
N ARG A 3 2.09 3.31 3.55
CA ARG A 3 3.46 2.80 3.46
C ARG A 3 3.66 2.08 2.15
N LEU A 4 4.59 2.58 1.35
CA LEU A 4 5.14 1.87 0.20
C LEU A 4 6.22 0.90 0.68
N SER A 5 5.99 -0.39 0.53
CA SER A 5 7.04 -1.38 0.60
C SER A 5 7.43 -1.78 -0.82
N LEU A 6 8.59 -1.35 -1.27
CA LEU A 6 9.19 -1.83 -2.52
C LEU A 6 9.99 -3.09 -2.21
N VAL A 7 9.47 -4.24 -2.58
CA VAL A 7 10.25 -5.46 -2.67
C VAL A 7 10.96 -5.41 -4.02
N GLY A 8 12.17 -4.84 -4.04
CA GLY A 8 13.00 -4.77 -5.23
C GLY A 8 14.19 -5.71 -5.13
N SER A 9 14.39 -6.57 -6.11
CA SER A 9 15.70 -7.12 -6.41
C SER A 9 16.58 -6.02 -7.00
N GLU A 10 17.90 -6.08 -6.77
CA GLU A 10 18.87 -5.07 -7.18
C GLU A 10 18.65 -4.58 -8.62
N MET A 11 18.60 -3.26 -8.79
CA MET A 11 18.53 -2.60 -10.09
C MET A 11 19.88 -2.81 -10.83
N CYS A 12 19.99 -3.86 -11.58
CA CYS A 12 20.96 -3.91 -12.67
C CYS A 12 20.35 -3.23 -13.90
N ILE A 13 21.05 -2.26 -14.47
CA ILE A 13 20.64 -1.39 -15.60
C ILE A 13 20.19 -2.17 -16.87
N ARG A 14 20.20 -3.49 -16.87
CA ARG A 14 19.87 -4.38 -17.99
C ARG A 14 18.71 -5.33 -17.78
N ASP A 15 18.16 -5.40 -16.56
CA ASP A 15 17.12 -6.38 -16.24
C ASP A 15 15.73 -5.74 -16.17
N ARG A 16 14.71 -6.55 -16.40
CA ARG A 16 13.33 -6.11 -16.23
C ARG A 16 13.06 -5.85 -14.76
N LEU A 17 12.54 -4.66 -14.45
CA LEU A 17 12.03 -4.37 -13.11
C LEU A 17 10.76 -5.20 -12.88
N HIS A 18 10.76 -6.04 -11.86
CA HIS A 18 9.58 -6.69 -11.31
C HIS A 18 9.34 -6.15 -9.90
N GLY A 19 8.16 -5.66 -9.65
CA GLY A 19 7.79 -5.11 -8.34
C GLY A 19 6.29 -5.19 -8.11
N VAL A 20 5.91 -5.27 -6.86
CA VAL A 20 4.51 -5.16 -6.42
C VAL A 20 4.43 -3.99 -5.48
N GLN A 21 3.53 -3.06 -5.77
CA GLN A 21 3.18 -1.97 -4.87
C GLN A 21 1.93 -2.37 -4.10
N LEU A 22 2.04 -2.43 -2.79
CA LEU A 22 0.94 -2.76 -1.89
C LEU A 22 0.55 -1.52 -1.10
N TRP A 23 -0.74 -1.32 -0.95
CA TRP A 23 -1.31 -0.27 -0.11
C TRP A 23 -1.87 -0.90 1.16
N TYR A 24 -1.47 -0.36 2.27
CA TYR A 24 -1.91 -0.80 3.59
C TYR A 24 -2.65 0.36 4.29
N ALA A 25 -3.94 0.18 4.53
CA ALA A 25 -4.72 1.13 5.31
C ALA A 25 -4.47 0.89 6.81
N PHE A 26 -3.98 1.92 7.52
CA PHE A 26 -3.79 1.83 8.96
C PHE A 26 -5.14 1.86 9.70
N PRO A 27 -5.23 1.22 10.87
CA PRO A 27 -6.35 1.43 11.78
C PRO A 27 -6.55 2.92 12.09
N ASP A 28 -7.77 3.32 12.37
CA ASP A 28 -8.10 4.71 12.66
C ASP A 28 -7.27 5.29 13.83
N ALA A 29 -7.01 4.46 14.83
CA ALA A 29 -6.18 4.83 15.98
C ALA A 29 -4.70 5.12 15.64
N ASP A 30 -4.20 4.60 14.51
CA ASP A 30 -2.77 4.66 14.15
C ASP A 30 -2.49 5.49 12.89
N ARG A 31 -3.52 5.87 12.13
CA ARG A 31 -3.35 6.47 10.80
C ARG A 31 -2.69 7.84 10.78
N PHE A 32 -2.68 8.54 11.92
CA PHE A 32 -2.04 9.84 12.08
C PHE A 32 -0.70 9.77 12.83
N GLY A 33 -0.16 8.55 13.01
CA GLY A 33 1.15 8.36 13.62
C GLY A 33 2.29 8.86 12.74
N GLU A 34 3.47 8.99 13.36
CA GLU A 34 4.69 9.44 12.69
C GLU A 34 5.00 8.61 11.43
N PRO A 35 5.35 9.26 10.30
CA PRO A 35 5.83 8.58 9.12
C PRO A 35 7.10 7.78 9.41
N SER A 36 7.20 6.58 8.85
CA SER A 36 8.43 5.81 8.93
C SER A 36 8.69 5.04 7.65
N LEU A 37 9.94 4.77 7.37
CA LEU A 37 10.39 3.97 6.25
C LEU A 37 11.26 2.83 6.78
N ASP A 38 10.85 1.60 6.50
CA ASP A 38 11.65 0.42 6.75
C ASP A 38 12.11 -0.18 5.43
N THR A 39 13.36 -0.64 5.38
CA THR A 39 13.92 -1.37 4.26
C THR A 39 14.34 -2.74 4.72
N HIS A 40 13.96 -3.77 3.98
CA HIS A 40 14.32 -5.15 4.29
C HIS A 40 14.55 -5.94 3.02
N ARG A 41 15.61 -6.74 3.02
CA ARG A 41 15.91 -7.72 1.96
C ARG A 41 15.75 -9.12 2.55
N PRO A 42 14.61 -9.79 2.32
CA PRO A 42 14.37 -11.09 2.90
C PRO A 42 15.23 -12.16 2.24
N GLU A 43 15.82 -13.02 3.07
CA GLU A 43 16.51 -14.22 2.60
C GLU A 43 15.50 -15.25 2.06
N PRO A 44 15.84 -15.99 1.01
CA PRO A 44 14.95 -16.99 0.46
C PRO A 44 14.83 -18.21 1.38
N VAL A 45 13.61 -18.66 1.59
CA VAL A 45 13.30 -19.99 2.12
C VAL A 45 13.08 -20.90 0.93
N THR A 46 13.81 -22.02 0.85
CA THR A 46 13.75 -22.94 -0.28
C THR A 46 13.29 -24.32 0.16
N GLY A 47 12.60 -25.02 -0.73
CA GLY A 47 12.21 -26.42 -0.57
C GLY A 47 12.02 -27.09 -1.92
N GLU A 48 11.44 -28.28 -1.94
CA GLU A 48 11.23 -29.02 -3.17
C GLU A 48 10.25 -28.28 -4.08
N GLY A 49 10.74 -27.82 -5.23
CA GLY A 49 9.94 -27.12 -6.24
C GLY A 49 9.53 -25.69 -5.88
N PHE A 50 10.08 -25.07 -4.81
CA PHE A 50 9.75 -23.69 -4.48
C PHE A 50 10.91 -22.89 -3.89
N SER A 51 10.81 -21.58 -4.05
CA SER A 51 11.55 -20.58 -3.29
C SER A 51 10.59 -19.48 -2.86
N ALA A 52 10.71 -19.01 -1.62
CA ALA A 52 9.84 -17.98 -1.05
C ALA A 52 10.63 -16.91 -0.30
N ARG A 53 10.15 -15.67 -0.31
CA ARG A 53 10.72 -14.56 0.47
C ARG A 53 9.65 -13.89 1.30
N VAL A 54 9.74 -14.01 2.62
CA VAL A 54 8.80 -13.39 3.55
C VAL A 54 9.22 -11.94 3.79
N PHE A 55 8.48 -11.00 3.23
CA PHE A 55 8.80 -9.57 3.34
C PHE A 55 7.97 -8.85 4.42
N ILE A 56 6.83 -9.42 4.86
CA ILE A 56 6.00 -8.92 5.97
C ILE A 56 5.48 -10.09 6.79
N GLY A 57 5.50 -9.93 8.13
CA GLY A 57 4.96 -10.93 9.07
C GLY A 57 5.83 -12.16 9.23
N SER A 58 5.22 -13.26 9.66
CA SER A 58 5.89 -14.53 9.94
C SER A 58 5.23 -15.65 9.17
N LEU A 59 5.99 -16.32 8.31
CA LEU A 59 5.57 -17.49 7.52
C LEU A 59 6.76 -18.42 7.26
N LEU A 60 6.49 -19.68 6.95
CA LEU A 60 7.51 -20.64 6.51
C LEU A 60 8.72 -20.71 7.47
N GLY A 61 8.50 -20.51 8.76
CA GLY A 61 9.54 -20.56 9.78
C GLY A 61 10.46 -19.33 9.83
N THR A 62 10.14 -18.26 9.10
CA THR A 62 10.91 -17.01 9.12
C THR A 62 10.02 -15.81 9.44
N THR A 63 10.63 -14.74 9.94
CA THR A 63 9.92 -13.51 10.35
C THR A 63 10.61 -12.29 9.76
N SER A 64 9.83 -11.43 9.13
CA SER A 64 10.29 -10.11 8.67
C SER A 64 10.42 -9.14 9.84
N PRO A 65 11.47 -8.33 9.90
CA PRO A 65 11.61 -7.29 10.90
C PRO A 65 10.75 -6.03 10.63
N VAL A 66 10.08 -5.97 9.47
CA VAL A 66 9.25 -4.83 9.10
C VAL A 66 8.05 -4.73 10.04
N ALA A 67 7.95 -3.60 10.74
CA ALA A 67 6.86 -3.35 11.68
C ALA A 67 5.54 -3.03 10.97
N THR A 68 4.44 -3.57 11.47
CA THR A 68 3.08 -3.29 10.99
C THR A 68 2.16 -2.92 12.16
N ARG A 69 1.11 -2.13 11.90
CA ARG A 69 0.17 -1.68 12.94
C ARG A 69 -0.86 -2.75 13.33
N ILE A 70 -1.16 -3.64 12.41
CA ILE A 70 -1.93 -4.86 12.66
C ILE A 70 -1.15 -6.06 12.12
N PRO A 71 -1.41 -7.28 12.58
CA PRO A 71 -0.78 -8.47 12.02
C PRO A 71 -1.04 -8.59 10.52
N LEU A 72 0.03 -8.58 9.75
CA LEU A 72 0.02 -8.76 8.29
C LEU A 72 0.91 -9.92 7.88
N THR A 73 0.68 -10.39 6.68
CA THR A 73 1.42 -11.47 6.03
C THR A 73 1.75 -11.07 4.60
N GLY A 74 3.01 -11.25 4.20
CA GLY A 74 3.43 -10.99 2.83
C GLY A 74 4.61 -11.87 2.45
N VAL A 75 4.44 -12.66 1.38
CA VAL A 75 5.47 -13.54 0.85
C VAL A 75 5.46 -13.57 -0.67
N GLU A 76 6.61 -13.42 -1.28
CA GLU A 76 6.85 -13.71 -2.68
C GLU A 76 7.07 -15.21 -2.85
N LEU A 77 6.42 -15.81 -3.83
CA LEU A 77 6.45 -17.25 -4.11
C LEU A 77 6.93 -17.51 -5.53
N HIS A 78 7.96 -18.32 -5.66
CA HIS A 78 8.40 -18.91 -6.92
C HIS A 78 8.12 -20.42 -6.86
N LEU A 79 7.31 -20.93 -7.77
CA LEU A 79 6.99 -22.35 -7.86
C LEU A 79 7.45 -22.90 -9.20
N ASP A 80 8.10 -24.06 -9.17
CA ASP A 80 8.44 -24.81 -10.38
C ASP A 80 7.16 -25.36 -11.04
N PRO A 81 7.21 -25.70 -12.33
CA PRO A 81 6.08 -26.32 -13.02
C PRO A 81 5.56 -27.55 -12.26
N GLY A 82 4.25 -27.58 -12.00
CA GLY A 82 3.58 -28.67 -11.28
C GLY A 82 3.87 -28.73 -9.78
N ALA A 83 4.68 -27.83 -9.23
CA ALA A 83 4.95 -27.80 -7.80
C ALA A 83 3.72 -27.33 -6.99
N SER A 84 3.64 -27.79 -5.75
CA SER A 84 2.59 -27.42 -4.81
C SER A 84 3.21 -27.10 -3.45
N LEU A 85 2.86 -25.98 -2.88
CA LEU A 85 3.30 -25.54 -1.57
C LEU A 85 2.08 -25.37 -0.64
N GLU A 86 2.10 -26.05 0.48
CA GLU A 86 1.15 -25.84 1.58
C GLU A 86 1.79 -24.93 2.62
N ILE A 87 1.12 -23.81 2.90
CA ILE A 87 1.61 -22.75 3.79
C ILE A 87 0.71 -22.73 5.02
N GLU A 88 1.28 -22.92 6.20
CA GLU A 88 0.57 -22.67 7.46
C GLU A 88 0.38 -21.18 7.64
N VAL A 89 -0.86 -20.77 7.94
CA VAL A 89 -1.26 -19.36 8.05
C VAL A 89 -2.06 -19.13 9.33
N PRO A 90 -2.04 -17.92 9.90
CA PRO A 90 -2.90 -17.58 11.03
C PRO A 90 -4.38 -17.66 10.65
N ALA A 91 -5.18 -18.32 11.50
CA ALA A 91 -6.60 -18.55 11.22
C ALA A 91 -7.43 -17.26 11.20
N GLU A 92 -6.97 -16.23 11.89
CA GLU A 92 -7.58 -14.91 11.94
C GLU A 92 -7.28 -14.04 10.73
N HIS A 93 -6.38 -14.47 9.83
CA HIS A 93 -6.03 -13.72 8.62
C HIS A 93 -6.93 -14.09 7.43
N GLU A 94 -7.20 -13.10 6.61
CA GLU A 94 -7.64 -13.28 5.22
C GLU A 94 -6.41 -13.29 4.31
N HIS A 95 -6.50 -13.98 3.17
CA HIS A 95 -5.38 -14.05 2.24
C HIS A 95 -5.81 -13.81 0.80
N GLY A 96 -4.97 -13.08 0.08
CA GLY A 96 -5.06 -12.90 -1.36
C GLY A 96 -3.81 -13.45 -2.04
N VAL A 97 -3.99 -14.19 -3.14
CA VAL A 97 -2.88 -14.73 -3.93
C VAL A 97 -3.02 -14.29 -5.39
N PRO A 98 -2.50 -13.12 -5.76
CA PRO A 98 -2.38 -12.73 -7.17
C PRO A 98 -1.26 -13.52 -7.86
N SER A 99 -1.53 -13.97 -9.09
CA SER A 99 -0.49 -14.48 -9.97
C SER A 99 0.17 -13.33 -10.73
N VAL A 100 1.50 -13.22 -10.60
CA VAL A 100 2.30 -12.29 -11.40
C VAL A 100 2.63 -12.90 -12.76
N THR A 101 3.06 -14.18 -12.75
CA THR A 101 3.32 -14.96 -13.98
C THR A 101 2.84 -16.40 -13.80
N GLY A 102 2.48 -17.04 -14.89
CA GLY A 102 1.98 -18.41 -14.92
C GLY A 102 0.53 -18.52 -14.41
N THR A 103 0.00 -19.72 -14.44
CA THR A 103 -1.31 -20.09 -13.93
C THR A 103 -1.13 -20.86 -12.63
N LEU A 104 -1.88 -20.49 -11.62
CA LEU A 104 -1.85 -21.15 -10.31
C LEU A 104 -3.24 -21.60 -9.86
N SER A 105 -3.28 -22.45 -8.89
CA SER A 105 -4.50 -22.73 -8.11
C SER A 105 -4.28 -22.48 -6.63
N VAL A 106 -5.34 -22.01 -5.96
CA VAL A 106 -5.39 -21.82 -4.51
C VAL A 106 -6.43 -22.78 -3.95
N ASP A 107 -6.02 -23.67 -3.07
CA ASP A 107 -6.87 -24.75 -2.49
C ASP A 107 -7.63 -25.55 -3.58
N GLY A 108 -6.98 -25.77 -4.73
CA GLY A 108 -7.55 -26.50 -5.88
C GLY A 108 -8.46 -25.68 -6.78
N VAL A 109 -8.69 -24.40 -6.49
CA VAL A 109 -9.42 -23.48 -7.37
C VAL A 109 -8.44 -22.74 -8.27
N GLU A 110 -8.62 -22.85 -9.58
CA GLU A 110 -7.76 -22.16 -10.55
C GLU A 110 -7.89 -20.63 -10.42
N VAL A 111 -6.74 -19.95 -10.37
CA VAL A 111 -6.64 -18.49 -10.38
C VAL A 111 -6.06 -18.08 -11.73
N PRO A 112 -6.88 -17.56 -12.64
CA PRO A 112 -6.40 -17.10 -13.94
C PRO A 112 -5.43 -15.92 -13.78
N ARG A 113 -4.61 -15.71 -14.79
CA ARG A 113 -3.75 -14.54 -14.86
C ARG A 113 -4.56 -13.24 -14.68
N HIS A 114 -4.05 -12.28 -13.91
CA HIS A 114 -4.72 -11.03 -13.56
C HIS A 114 -5.94 -11.17 -12.61
N ALA A 115 -6.10 -12.33 -12.00
CA ALA A 115 -7.05 -12.55 -10.92
C ALA A 115 -6.32 -12.73 -9.59
N ILE A 116 -7.09 -12.65 -8.51
CA ILE A 116 -6.62 -12.89 -7.15
C ILE A 116 -7.43 -14.05 -6.59
N GLY A 117 -6.73 -15.12 -6.18
CA GLY A 117 -7.32 -16.15 -5.34
C GLY A 117 -7.53 -15.58 -3.94
N PHE A 118 -8.73 -15.62 -3.41
CA PHE A 118 -9.04 -15.08 -2.08
C PHE A 118 -9.50 -16.19 -1.13
N THR A 119 -9.01 -16.15 0.10
CA THR A 119 -9.50 -16.99 1.20
C THR A 119 -9.86 -16.11 2.40
N GLY A 120 -11.05 -16.33 2.97
CA GLY A 120 -11.49 -15.67 4.20
C GLY A 120 -10.78 -16.24 5.44
N THR A 121 -11.08 -15.63 6.58
CA THR A 121 -10.63 -16.10 7.91
C THR A 121 -11.08 -17.54 8.23
N GLY A 122 -10.47 -18.16 9.25
CA GLY A 122 -10.78 -19.53 9.69
C GLY A 122 -9.94 -20.62 9.02
N ARG A 123 -9.06 -20.26 8.10
CA ARG A 123 -8.10 -21.16 7.46
C ARG A 123 -6.79 -21.20 8.22
N THR A 124 -6.29 -22.39 8.50
CA THR A 124 -4.96 -22.60 9.12
C THR A 124 -3.90 -22.96 8.09
N ARG A 125 -4.32 -23.21 6.85
CA ARG A 125 -3.44 -23.56 5.73
C ARG A 125 -4.00 -23.02 4.43
N VAL A 126 -3.10 -22.63 3.54
CA VAL A 126 -3.38 -22.25 2.16
C VAL A 126 -2.46 -23.07 1.26
N ARG A 127 -3.01 -23.77 0.28
CA ARG A 127 -2.23 -24.50 -0.71
C ARG A 127 -2.19 -23.73 -2.01
N VAL A 128 -0.97 -23.42 -2.48
CA VAL A 128 -0.73 -22.78 -3.77
C VAL A 128 -0.04 -23.79 -4.67
N SER A 129 -0.57 -24.02 -5.87
CA SER A 129 0.00 -25.00 -6.82
C SER A 129 0.21 -24.33 -8.18
N ALA A 130 1.36 -24.60 -8.78
CA ALA A 130 1.66 -24.18 -10.14
C ALA A 130 1.04 -25.14 -11.17
N GLY A 131 0.63 -24.60 -12.31
CA GLY A 131 0.26 -25.38 -13.49
C GLY A 131 1.47 -25.93 -14.24
N ALA A 132 1.37 -26.03 -15.55
CA ALA A 132 2.45 -26.56 -16.40
C ALA A 132 3.64 -25.59 -16.58
N GLU A 133 3.53 -24.36 -16.12
CA GLU A 133 4.55 -23.33 -16.23
C GLU A 133 5.04 -22.88 -14.85
N PRO A 134 6.26 -22.31 -14.75
CA PRO A 134 6.72 -21.71 -13.51
C PRO A 134 5.79 -20.56 -13.09
N VAL A 135 5.55 -20.43 -11.80
CA VAL A 135 4.71 -19.39 -11.21
C VAL A 135 5.56 -18.45 -10.38
N LEU A 136 5.38 -17.14 -10.62
CA LEU A 136 5.68 -16.08 -9.68
C LEU A 136 4.36 -15.56 -9.13
N ALA A 137 4.18 -15.63 -7.83
CA ALA A 137 3.01 -15.14 -7.14
C ALA A 137 3.39 -14.38 -5.86
N VAL A 138 2.43 -13.64 -5.32
CA VAL A 138 2.56 -13.02 -4.00
C VAL A 138 1.39 -13.51 -3.16
N LEU A 139 1.66 -13.99 -1.96
CA LEU A 139 0.60 -14.19 -0.96
C LEU A 139 0.64 -13.01 -0.01
N ILE A 140 -0.47 -12.31 0.07
CA ILE A 140 -0.68 -11.19 0.99
C ILE A 140 -1.87 -11.53 1.90
N GLY A 141 -1.82 -11.07 3.14
CA GLY A 141 -2.90 -11.30 4.07
C GLY A 141 -2.75 -10.49 5.34
N GLY A 142 -3.71 -10.63 6.21
CA GLY A 142 -3.71 -9.99 7.52
C GLY A 142 -5.05 -10.13 8.22
N GLN A 143 -5.09 -9.66 9.44
CA GLN A 143 -6.36 -9.53 10.15
C GLN A 143 -7.27 -8.55 9.40
N PRO A 144 -8.56 -8.86 9.24
CA PRO A 144 -9.52 -7.91 8.71
C PRO A 144 -9.46 -6.60 9.47
N LEU A 145 -9.41 -5.48 8.75
CA LEU A 145 -9.34 -4.15 9.36
C LEU A 145 -10.61 -3.84 10.19
N ASN A 146 -11.75 -4.41 9.80
CA ASN A 146 -13.07 -4.17 10.41
C ASN A 146 -13.47 -2.69 10.48
N GLU A 147 -12.90 -1.89 9.61
CA GLU A 147 -13.21 -0.47 9.44
C GLU A 147 -13.60 -0.21 7.99
N GLN A 148 -14.54 0.70 7.83
CA GLN A 148 -14.91 1.15 6.49
C GLN A 148 -13.88 2.16 5.99
N ILE A 149 -13.41 1.98 4.77
CA ILE A 149 -12.49 2.91 4.12
C ILE A 149 -13.10 3.47 2.84
N VAL A 150 -12.79 4.72 2.55
CA VAL A 150 -13.05 5.39 1.28
C VAL A 150 -11.71 5.61 0.62
N MET A 151 -11.55 5.13 -0.61
CA MET A 151 -10.36 5.35 -1.40
C MET A 151 -10.73 6.04 -2.71
N TRP A 152 -10.05 7.12 -2.99
CA TRP A 152 -10.18 7.81 -4.25
C TRP A 152 -8.84 8.41 -4.68
N TRP A 153 -8.43 8.17 -5.92
CA TRP A 153 -7.09 8.50 -6.42
C TRP A 153 -6.01 7.99 -5.46
N ASN A 154 -5.20 8.88 -4.86
CA ASN A 154 -4.16 8.53 -3.89
C ASN A 154 -4.57 8.82 -2.43
N PHE A 155 -5.83 9.12 -2.17
CA PHE A 155 -6.34 9.40 -0.83
C PHE A 155 -7.08 8.19 -0.26
N VAL A 156 -6.80 7.87 0.99
CA VAL A 156 -7.49 6.84 1.77
C VAL A 156 -8.02 7.48 3.05
N GLY A 157 -9.33 7.58 3.15
CA GLY A 157 -10.03 8.17 4.30
C GLY A 157 -11.10 7.25 4.87
N ARG A 158 -11.91 7.78 5.78
CA ARG A 158 -13.05 7.10 6.39
C ARG A 158 -14.39 7.61 5.88
N SER A 159 -14.39 8.78 5.26
CA SER A 159 -15.60 9.42 4.71
C SER A 159 -15.31 10.13 3.39
N HIS A 160 -16.37 10.43 2.66
CA HIS A 160 -16.27 11.28 1.47
C HIS A 160 -15.72 12.68 1.83
N GLN A 161 -16.15 13.24 2.95
CA GLN A 161 -15.72 14.55 3.40
C GLN A 161 -14.22 14.60 3.73
N GLU A 162 -13.65 13.54 4.30
CA GLU A 162 -12.21 13.42 4.49
C GLU A 162 -11.47 13.48 3.15
N ILE A 163 -11.96 12.75 2.13
CA ILE A 163 -11.34 12.76 0.80
C ILE A 163 -11.40 14.16 0.16
N GLU A 164 -12.52 14.88 0.32
CA GLU A 164 -12.63 16.26 -0.15
C GLU A 164 -11.60 17.17 0.54
N THR A 165 -11.49 17.04 1.86
CA THR A 165 -10.54 17.80 2.67
C THR A 165 -9.09 17.50 2.29
N TRP A 166 -8.73 16.20 2.17
CA TRP A 166 -7.40 15.77 1.76
C TRP A 166 -7.02 16.25 0.36
N ARG A 167 -7.96 16.14 -0.58
CA ARG A 167 -7.74 16.63 -1.94
C ARG A 167 -7.45 18.13 -1.95
N ARG A 168 -8.27 18.91 -1.27
CA ARG A 168 -8.11 20.37 -1.17
C ARG A 168 -6.76 20.73 -0.55
N ALA A 169 -6.43 20.11 0.60
CA ALA A 169 -5.15 20.33 1.27
C ALA A 169 -3.95 19.97 0.38
N TYR A 170 -4.02 18.85 -0.35
CA TYR A 170 -2.98 18.47 -1.31
C TYR A 170 -2.83 19.47 -2.43
N MET A 171 -3.94 19.91 -3.04
CA MET A 171 -3.91 20.87 -4.14
C MET A 171 -3.30 22.21 -3.68
N GLU A 172 -3.66 22.65 -2.47
CA GLU A 172 -3.13 23.88 -1.88
C GLU A 172 -1.65 23.76 -1.52
N GLU A 173 -1.24 22.70 -0.81
CA GLU A 173 0.16 22.45 -0.42
C GLU A 173 1.08 22.31 -1.63
N MET A 174 0.62 21.65 -2.71
CA MET A 174 1.38 21.49 -3.95
C MET A 174 1.28 22.69 -4.89
N GLY A 175 0.55 23.74 -4.50
CA GLY A 175 0.44 24.97 -5.28
C GLY A 175 -0.45 24.88 -6.51
N PHE A 176 -1.38 23.93 -6.55
CA PHE A 176 -2.38 23.83 -7.61
C PHE A 176 -3.59 24.71 -7.30
N THR A 177 -4.10 25.41 -8.31
CA THR A 177 -5.39 26.09 -8.23
C THR A 177 -6.52 25.13 -8.62
N GLU A 178 -7.71 25.31 -8.04
CA GLU A 178 -8.90 24.57 -8.47
C GLU A 178 -9.20 24.82 -9.96
N PRO A 179 -9.76 23.82 -10.69
CA PRO A 179 -10.12 23.99 -12.09
C PRO A 179 -11.08 25.17 -12.26
N GLY A 180 -10.65 26.18 -13.02
CA GLY A 180 -11.37 27.45 -13.22
C GLY A 180 -10.65 28.67 -12.68
N GLY A 181 -9.57 28.52 -11.93
CA GLY A 181 -8.66 29.60 -11.58
C GLY A 181 -7.52 29.70 -12.58
N ASP A 182 -7.34 30.86 -13.18
CA ASP A 182 -6.25 31.13 -14.09
C ASP A 182 -4.90 31.10 -13.39
N SER A 183 -3.99 30.26 -13.89
CA SER A 183 -2.54 30.26 -13.67
C SER A 183 -1.97 29.37 -12.54
N PRO A 184 -0.93 28.59 -12.82
CA PRO A 184 -0.12 27.98 -11.79
C PRO A 184 0.57 29.06 -10.96
N LEU A 185 0.75 28.78 -9.65
CA LEU A 185 1.48 29.69 -8.77
C LEU A 185 2.88 29.97 -9.32
N PRO A 186 3.40 31.21 -9.11
CA PRO A 186 4.75 31.59 -9.53
C PRO A 186 5.81 30.61 -8.99
N GLU A 187 6.86 30.40 -9.78
CA GLU A 187 7.97 29.46 -9.45
C GLU A 187 8.66 29.76 -8.10
N ASP A 188 8.58 31.00 -7.63
CA ASP A 188 9.14 31.46 -6.36
C ASP A 188 8.43 30.89 -5.11
N ARG A 189 7.19 30.41 -5.23
CA ARG A 189 6.48 29.76 -4.12
C ARG A 189 6.72 28.26 -3.98
N ARG A 190 7.37 27.64 -4.93
CA ARG A 190 7.73 26.21 -4.86
C ARG A 190 8.85 25.90 -3.86
N SER A 191 9.59 26.92 -3.44
CA SER A 191 10.70 26.81 -2.48
C SER A 191 10.36 27.15 -1.03
N ASP A 192 9.20 27.77 -0.78
CA ASP A 192 8.82 28.31 0.53
C ASP A 192 7.65 27.55 1.18
N VAL A 193 7.60 26.23 1.04
CA VAL A 193 6.58 25.36 1.66
C VAL A 193 6.60 25.44 3.19
N GLY A 194 7.60 26.10 3.78
CA GLY A 194 7.69 26.35 5.21
C GLY A 194 6.71 27.37 5.79
N ASP A 195 6.06 28.22 4.96
CA ASP A 195 5.25 29.34 5.44
C ASP A 195 3.74 29.26 5.12
N LEU A 196 3.26 28.16 4.50
CA LEU A 196 1.84 27.99 4.13
C LEU A 196 0.93 27.55 5.28
N ALA A 197 1.47 27.43 6.47
CA ALA A 197 0.72 26.97 7.66
C ALA A 197 -0.25 28.02 8.26
N THR A 198 -0.40 29.19 7.67
CA THR A 198 -1.21 30.28 8.26
C THR A 198 -2.51 30.60 7.53
N GLY A 199 -2.86 29.86 6.50
CA GLY A 199 -4.13 30.02 5.78
C GLY A 199 -5.23 29.13 6.36
N GLY A 200 -5.84 29.53 7.45
CA GLY A 200 -7.19 29.23 7.92
C GLY A 200 -7.87 27.91 7.53
N PHE A 201 -7.19 26.78 7.67
CA PHE A 201 -7.79 25.47 7.44
C PHE A 201 -8.17 24.83 8.76
N GLU A 202 -9.46 24.58 8.93
CA GLU A 202 -10.02 23.78 10.04
C GLU A 202 -9.71 22.26 9.87
N ILE A 203 -8.49 21.92 9.46
CA ILE A 203 -8.01 20.53 9.47
C ILE A 203 -7.88 20.06 10.90
N ASP A 204 -7.55 20.95 11.83
CA ASP A 204 -7.44 20.67 13.25
C ASP A 204 -8.77 20.17 13.87
N GLU A 205 -9.92 20.57 13.34
CA GLU A 205 -11.23 20.09 13.79
C GLU A 205 -11.53 18.66 13.33
N LEU A 206 -10.99 18.24 12.18
CA LEU A 206 -11.18 16.89 11.64
C LEU A 206 -10.14 15.89 12.13
N LEU A 207 -8.92 16.34 12.43
CA LEU A 207 -7.78 15.50 12.80
C LEU A 207 -7.43 15.58 14.29
N GLY A 208 -8.02 16.53 14.99
CA GLY A 208 -7.95 16.60 16.44
C GLY A 208 -6.59 16.94 17.05
N THR A 209 -5.51 17.15 16.29
CA THR A 209 -4.25 17.72 16.83
C THR A 209 -3.22 17.97 15.74
N ALA A 210 -2.58 19.12 15.80
CA ALA A 210 -1.18 19.27 15.35
C ALA A 210 -0.31 18.22 16.05
N TYR A 211 0.88 17.89 15.52
CA TYR A 211 1.87 17.13 16.28
C TYR A 211 1.99 17.72 17.70
N ASP A 212 2.21 16.87 18.69
CA ASP A 212 2.39 17.26 20.10
C ASP A 212 3.48 18.35 20.33
N ASP A 213 4.32 18.59 19.31
CA ASP A 213 5.39 19.58 19.34
C ASP A 213 5.04 20.92 18.65
N GLY A 214 3.81 21.09 18.19
CA GLY A 214 3.31 22.33 17.58
C GLY A 214 3.85 22.63 16.20
N ARG A 215 4.51 21.68 15.53
CA ARG A 215 4.95 21.86 14.14
C ARG A 215 3.74 21.88 13.20
N PRO A 216 3.70 22.86 12.25
CA PRO A 216 2.74 22.77 11.16
C PRO A 216 3.00 21.48 10.39
N PHE A 217 1.97 20.74 10.16
CA PHE A 217 2.03 19.42 9.54
C PHE A 217 2.13 19.54 8.01
N PRO A 218 3.27 19.27 7.38
CA PRO A 218 3.25 19.00 5.95
C PRO A 218 2.56 17.65 5.78
N GLN A 219 1.32 17.66 5.36
CA GLN A 219 0.52 16.44 5.21
C GLN A 219 1.06 15.53 4.12
N PHE A 220 1.65 16.11 3.10
CA PHE A 220 2.13 15.40 1.91
C PHE A 220 3.64 15.49 1.73
N GLY A 221 4.30 16.33 2.52
CA GLY A 221 5.74 16.48 2.53
C GLY A 221 6.30 17.29 1.36
N THR A 222 7.62 17.39 1.32
CA THR A 222 8.35 18.08 0.26
C THR A 222 8.98 17.09 -0.70
N PHE A 223 8.96 17.40 -2.00
CA PHE A 223 9.63 16.61 -3.00
C PHE A 223 11.14 16.94 -3.01
N PRO A 224 12.03 15.94 -2.97
CA PRO A 224 13.46 16.18 -3.08
C PRO A 224 13.81 16.82 -4.42
N PRO A 225 14.89 17.64 -4.49
CA PRO A 225 15.36 18.20 -5.76
C PRO A 225 15.64 17.10 -6.80
N GLY A 226 15.23 17.34 -8.04
CA GLY A 226 15.43 16.42 -9.16
C GLY A 226 14.34 15.35 -9.32
N GLN A 227 13.30 15.36 -8.48
CA GLN A 227 12.09 14.57 -8.70
C GLN A 227 11.17 15.27 -9.71
N PRO A 228 10.33 14.51 -10.44
CA PRO A 228 9.27 15.10 -11.26
C PRO A 228 8.32 15.95 -10.39
N ASP A 229 7.78 17.01 -10.99
CA ASP A 229 6.76 17.82 -10.32
C ASP A 229 5.56 16.95 -9.89
N PRO A 230 4.92 17.27 -8.76
CA PRO A 230 3.69 16.60 -8.34
C PRO A 230 2.60 16.77 -9.40
N LEU A 231 1.72 15.77 -9.51
CA LEU A 231 0.57 15.84 -10.41
C LEU A 231 -0.65 16.39 -9.66
N PRO A 232 -1.46 17.25 -10.29
CA PRO A 232 -2.70 17.71 -9.66
C PRO A 232 -3.65 16.53 -9.42
N ALA A 233 -4.34 16.56 -8.28
CA ALA A 233 -5.38 15.58 -7.99
C ALA A 233 -6.58 15.84 -8.92
N PRO A 234 -7.16 14.80 -9.55
CA PRO A 234 -8.32 14.97 -10.43
C PRO A 234 -9.52 15.55 -9.66
N GLU A 235 -10.51 16.05 -10.40
CA GLU A 235 -11.78 16.48 -9.80
C GLU A 235 -12.50 15.30 -9.18
N LEU A 236 -13.14 15.55 -8.03
CA LEU A 236 -14.01 14.54 -7.43
C LEU A 236 -15.22 14.29 -8.34
N PRO A 237 -15.70 13.05 -8.41
CA PRO A 237 -16.90 12.75 -9.17
C PRO A 237 -18.11 13.43 -8.50
N ASN A 238 -19.10 13.83 -9.31
CA ASN A 238 -20.36 14.45 -8.85
C ASN A 238 -21.27 13.44 -8.10
N VAL A 239 -20.67 12.55 -7.32
CA VAL A 239 -21.37 11.54 -6.51
C VAL A 239 -20.64 11.36 -5.20
N THR A 240 -21.37 11.07 -4.15
CA THR A 240 -20.79 10.75 -2.85
C THR A 240 -20.02 9.43 -2.94
N LEU A 241 -18.74 9.47 -2.60
CA LEU A 241 -17.91 8.27 -2.49
C LEU A 241 -18.45 7.38 -1.37
N ARG A 242 -18.53 6.09 -1.62
CA ARG A 242 -19.01 5.11 -0.64
C ARG A 242 -17.83 4.36 -0.04
N ALA A 243 -17.90 4.18 1.26
CA ALA A 243 -16.98 3.33 1.98
C ALA A 243 -17.08 1.87 1.50
N ARG A 244 -15.96 1.18 1.56
CA ARG A 244 -15.81 -0.26 1.29
C ARG A 244 -15.28 -0.91 2.57
N GLY A 245 -15.79 -2.07 2.88
CA GLY A 245 -15.44 -2.88 4.04
C GLY A 245 -16.47 -3.94 4.28
#